data_12aecb6b9646691bf423a4c33fe478db
#
_entry.id   12aecb6b9646691bf423a4c33fe478db
#
_cell.length_a   1.000
_cell.length_b   1.000
_cell.length_c   1.000
_cell.angle_alpha   90.00
_cell.angle_beta   90.00
_cell.angle_gamma   90.00
#
_symmetry.space_group_name_H-M   'P 1'
#
loop_
_entity.id
_entity.type
_entity.pdbx_description
1 polymer ?
#
loop_
_entity_poly.entity_id
_entity_poly.type
_entity_poly.pdbx_seq_one_letter_code
_entity_poly.pdbx_strand_id
1 'polypeptide(L)'
;MRAFILTGGLLATVTAGTGAMAATVITLDQSVNGQPGRPQVMYLDTDKLRMSSPDNDMIYRGDQSKVWIVRPQDKAYIELTPEGMAQMKAQMDQMQAQMQQRMASMPPEQRKQMEAMMAGRGMGPNAPAKPQITYTKAGEPKKVGDYSCTPFTVTMTAGPASDFCIASLSDLGLTRDDLKSFVGFGQFMSQMGGTGTQRSPMASLDFDSMKQQIGFDGFPVETAFKAPDGRHNVDTVLKSIQHEAPPAGTFDIPAGFTRQDMGAGMGGPAMGHGPRPPS
;
A
#
# COMPACT_ATOMS: atom_id res chain seq x y z
N MET A 1 5.92 64.31 49.46
CA MET A 1 6.54 63.26 48.64
C MET A 1 5.63 62.02 48.73
N ARG A 2 4.85 61.72 47.68
CA ARG A 2 3.96 60.57 47.61
C ARG A 2 4.56 59.65 46.55
N ALA A 3 4.99 58.42 46.97
CA ALA A 3 5.44 57.37 46.09
C ALA A 3 4.26 56.58 45.51
N PHE A 4 4.13 56.50 44.18
CA PHE A 4 3.24 55.62 43.46
C PHE A 4 3.93 54.31 43.22
N ILE A 5 3.38 53.21 43.74
CA ILE A 5 3.79 51.84 43.44
C ILE A 5 2.88 51.35 42.30
N LEU A 6 3.48 51.13 41.10
CA LEU A 6 2.84 50.49 39.95
C LEU A 6 3.04 48.98 40.09
N THR A 7 1.97 48.25 40.38
CA THR A 7 1.91 46.80 40.34
C THR A 7 1.61 46.37 38.91
N GLY A 8 2.65 45.89 38.19
CA GLY A 8 2.51 45.26 36.86
C GLY A 8 2.02 43.83 37.00
N GLY A 9 0.79 43.59 36.60
CA GLY A 9 0.22 42.24 36.49
C GLY A 9 0.78 41.52 35.26
N LEU A 10 1.49 40.40 35.48
CA LEU A 10 1.97 39.50 34.44
C LEU A 10 0.78 38.60 34.02
N LEU A 11 0.18 38.85 32.85
CA LEU A 11 -0.77 37.92 32.22
C LEU A 11 0.04 36.76 31.63
N ALA A 12 0.01 35.60 32.28
CA ALA A 12 0.46 34.34 31.73
C ALA A 12 -0.55 33.85 30.71
N THR A 13 -0.27 33.99 29.43
CA THR A 13 -1.07 33.35 28.36
C THR A 13 -0.76 31.85 28.37
N VAL A 14 -1.68 31.05 28.91
CA VAL A 14 -1.67 29.61 28.76
C VAL A 14 -2.05 29.31 27.32
N THR A 15 -1.05 29.04 26.47
CA THR A 15 -1.29 28.43 25.16
C THR A 15 -1.70 26.98 25.41
N ALA A 16 -3.01 26.70 25.27
CA ALA A 16 -3.50 25.34 25.17
C ALA A 16 -2.89 24.72 23.91
N GLY A 17 -1.80 23.97 24.09
CA GLY A 17 -1.26 23.13 23.04
C GLY A 17 -2.36 22.11 22.70
N THR A 18 -2.91 22.18 21.49
CA THR A 18 -3.68 21.09 20.91
C THR A 18 -2.74 19.88 20.90
N GLY A 19 -2.92 18.97 21.85
CA GLY A 19 -2.17 17.72 21.89
C GLY A 19 -2.34 17.00 20.55
N ALA A 20 -1.29 17.01 19.73
CA ALA A 20 -1.26 16.17 18.55
C ALA A 20 -1.45 14.74 19.05
N MET A 21 -2.49 14.06 18.55
CA MET A 21 -2.69 12.64 18.83
C MET A 21 -1.45 11.89 18.37
N ALA A 22 -0.93 11.00 19.21
CA ALA A 22 0.23 10.21 18.85
C ALA A 22 -0.17 9.27 17.70
N ALA A 23 0.59 9.30 16.62
CA ALA A 23 0.46 8.33 15.54
C ALA A 23 1.35 7.12 15.83
N THR A 24 1.00 5.98 15.27
CA THR A 24 1.88 4.81 15.28
C THR A 24 2.86 4.89 14.12
N VAL A 25 4.15 4.85 14.42
CA VAL A 25 5.22 4.88 13.44
C VAL A 25 5.88 3.51 13.39
N ILE A 26 5.79 2.85 12.25
CA ILE A 26 6.39 1.52 12.03
C ILE A 26 7.53 1.66 11.03
N THR A 27 8.72 1.25 11.42
CA THR A 27 9.90 1.21 10.54
C THR A 27 10.23 -0.23 10.18
N LEU A 28 10.37 -0.50 8.89
CA LEU A 28 10.75 -1.80 8.34
C LEU A 28 12.07 -1.65 7.59
N ASP A 29 13.05 -2.49 7.89
CA ASP A 29 14.22 -2.65 7.03
C ASP A 29 13.83 -3.53 5.84
N GLN A 30 14.20 -3.11 4.65
CA GLN A 30 13.89 -3.82 3.42
C GLN A 30 15.19 -4.28 2.75
N SER A 31 15.18 -5.48 2.19
CA SER A 31 16.23 -5.93 1.28
C SER A 31 15.62 -6.48 -0.02
N VAL A 32 16.35 -6.30 -1.12
CA VAL A 32 15.99 -6.84 -2.43
C VAL A 32 17.12 -7.73 -2.91
N ASN A 33 16.82 -9.02 -3.12
CA ASN A 33 17.82 -10.04 -3.48
C ASN A 33 19.02 -10.10 -2.50
N GLY A 34 18.74 -9.91 -1.20
CA GLY A 34 19.75 -9.88 -0.15
C GLY A 34 20.57 -8.59 -0.07
N GLN A 35 20.34 -7.62 -0.94
CA GLN A 35 20.98 -6.31 -0.87
C GLN A 35 20.14 -5.36 0.00
N PRO A 36 20.73 -4.72 1.02
CA PRO A 36 20.03 -3.75 1.85
C PRO A 36 19.43 -2.63 1.01
N GLY A 37 18.13 -2.39 1.20
CA GLY A 37 17.41 -1.26 0.65
C GLY A 37 17.30 -0.10 1.64
N ARG A 38 16.54 0.93 1.26
CA ARG A 38 16.18 1.99 2.20
C ARG A 38 15.10 1.48 3.13
N PRO A 39 15.10 1.89 4.41
CA PRO A 39 14.01 1.58 5.32
C PRO A 39 12.67 2.10 4.78
N GLN A 40 11.63 1.32 4.96
CA GLN A 40 10.26 1.74 4.74
C GLN A 40 9.72 2.28 6.06
N VAL A 41 9.11 3.46 6.04
CA VAL A 41 8.48 4.06 7.22
C VAL A 41 6.99 4.20 6.96
N MET A 42 6.19 3.71 7.90
CA MET A 42 4.74 3.86 7.89
C MET A 42 4.32 4.75 9.06
N TYR A 43 3.54 5.78 8.76
CA TYR A 43 2.87 6.64 9.73
C TYR A 43 1.38 6.31 9.70
N LEU A 44 0.86 5.90 10.83
CA LEU A 44 -0.54 5.47 11.00
C LEU A 44 -1.21 6.42 12.00
N ASP A 45 -2.22 7.15 11.54
CA ASP A 45 -3.13 7.93 12.37
C ASP A 45 -4.54 7.31 12.24
N THR A 46 -5.53 7.78 12.93
CA THR A 46 -6.88 7.18 13.00
C THR A 46 -7.47 6.84 11.63
N ASP A 47 -7.35 7.76 10.67
CA ASP A 47 -7.91 7.66 9.32
C ASP A 47 -6.93 8.08 8.22
N LYS A 48 -5.63 8.21 8.57
CA LYS A 48 -4.58 8.61 7.66
C LYS A 48 -3.41 7.64 7.73
N LEU A 49 -2.86 7.34 6.59
CA LEU A 49 -1.69 6.48 6.47
C LEU A 49 -0.71 7.12 5.49
N ARG A 50 0.57 7.16 5.85
CA ARG A 50 1.64 7.36 4.87
C ARG A 50 2.58 6.17 4.90
N MET A 51 2.87 5.61 3.75
CA MET A 51 3.93 4.63 3.53
C MET A 51 4.97 5.26 2.63
N SER A 52 6.19 5.39 3.14
CA SER A 52 7.32 5.90 2.37
C SER A 52 8.15 4.74 1.87
N SER A 53 8.41 4.70 0.57
CA SER A 53 9.31 3.75 -0.08
C SER A 53 10.41 4.50 -0.86
N PRO A 54 11.47 3.80 -1.33
CA PRO A 54 12.57 4.46 -2.03
C PRO A 54 12.15 5.29 -3.25
N ASP A 55 11.14 4.84 -3.97
CA ASP A 55 10.74 5.40 -5.26
C ASP A 55 9.49 6.28 -5.19
N ASN A 56 8.61 5.99 -4.25
CA ASN A 56 7.35 6.71 -4.09
C ASN A 56 6.84 6.67 -2.66
N ASP A 57 6.05 7.66 -2.30
CA ASP A 57 5.27 7.65 -1.08
C ASP A 57 3.80 7.42 -1.43
N MET A 58 3.11 6.71 -0.57
CA MET A 58 1.68 6.53 -0.66
C MET A 58 1.03 7.19 0.57
N ILE A 59 0.09 8.08 0.32
CA ILE A 59 -0.64 8.80 1.37
C ILE A 59 -2.12 8.48 1.22
N TYR A 60 -2.68 7.81 2.21
CA TYR A 60 -4.12 7.56 2.30
C TYR A 60 -4.77 8.60 3.23
N ARG A 61 -5.85 9.19 2.77
CA ARG A 61 -6.71 10.14 3.50
C ARG A 61 -8.11 9.57 3.54
N GLY A 62 -8.39 8.76 4.57
CA GLY A 62 -9.72 8.19 4.79
C GLY A 62 -10.77 9.26 5.04
N ASP A 63 -10.40 10.34 5.74
CA ASP A 63 -11.21 11.54 5.96
C ASP A 63 -11.64 12.24 4.66
N GLN A 64 -10.90 12.03 3.56
CA GLN A 64 -11.18 12.61 2.24
C GLN A 64 -11.50 11.56 1.18
N SER A 65 -11.54 10.27 1.57
CA SER A 65 -11.77 9.14 0.66
C SER A 65 -10.85 9.15 -0.55
N LYS A 66 -9.54 9.35 -0.35
CA LYS A 66 -8.56 9.43 -1.44
C LYS A 66 -7.20 8.85 -1.06
N VAL A 67 -6.46 8.48 -2.08
CA VAL A 67 -5.05 8.07 -1.98
C VAL A 67 -4.23 8.94 -2.93
N TRP A 68 -3.08 9.38 -2.46
CA TRP A 68 -2.08 10.00 -3.30
C TRP A 68 -0.87 9.07 -3.44
N ILE A 69 -0.44 8.86 -4.68
CA ILE A 69 0.85 8.24 -5.00
C ILE A 69 1.79 9.39 -5.33
N VAL A 70 2.70 9.69 -4.43
CA VAL A 70 3.63 10.81 -4.53
C VAL A 70 4.96 10.31 -5.07
N ARG A 71 5.47 10.92 -6.11
CA ARG A 71 6.77 10.64 -6.72
C ARG A 71 7.73 11.78 -6.44
N PRO A 72 8.57 11.68 -5.39
CA PRO A 72 9.46 12.76 -4.98
C PRO A 72 10.46 13.17 -6.06
N GLN A 73 10.95 12.21 -6.83
CA GLN A 73 11.94 12.45 -7.89
C GLN A 73 11.37 13.32 -9.02
N ASP A 74 10.08 13.15 -9.33
CA ASP A 74 9.39 13.88 -10.40
C ASP A 74 8.71 15.16 -9.90
N LYS A 75 8.69 15.39 -8.59
CA LYS A 75 7.86 16.40 -7.90
C LYS A 75 6.41 16.33 -8.39
N ALA A 76 5.87 15.14 -8.48
CA ALA A 76 4.55 14.88 -9.02
C ALA A 76 3.75 13.94 -8.12
N TYR A 77 2.44 13.97 -8.24
CA TYR A 77 1.57 13.01 -7.58
C TYR A 77 0.40 12.62 -8.46
N ILE A 78 -0.12 11.41 -8.22
CA ILE A 78 -1.36 10.89 -8.80
C ILE A 78 -2.38 10.83 -7.67
N GLU A 79 -3.58 11.33 -7.93
CA GLU A 79 -4.70 11.25 -6.99
C GLU A 79 -5.67 10.15 -7.42
N LEU A 80 -5.94 9.23 -6.50
CA LEU A 80 -6.93 8.18 -6.65
C LEU A 80 -8.16 8.53 -5.81
N THR A 81 -9.30 8.67 -6.45
CA THR A 81 -10.60 8.89 -5.79
C THR A 81 -11.61 7.85 -6.27
N PRO A 82 -12.68 7.56 -5.49
CA PRO A 82 -13.73 6.64 -5.93
C PRO A 82 -14.32 7.00 -7.30
N GLU A 83 -14.54 8.30 -7.55
CA GLU A 83 -15.09 8.81 -8.81
C GLU A 83 -14.12 8.60 -9.98
N GLY A 84 -12.84 8.95 -9.80
CA GLY A 84 -11.80 8.73 -10.82
C GLY A 84 -11.63 7.26 -11.16
N MET A 85 -11.76 6.40 -10.16
CA MET A 85 -11.70 4.95 -10.35
C MET A 85 -12.94 4.38 -11.03
N ALA A 86 -14.13 4.89 -10.71
CA ALA A 86 -15.35 4.50 -11.40
C ALA A 86 -15.28 4.87 -12.89
N GLN A 87 -14.72 6.04 -13.22
CA GLN A 87 -14.48 6.45 -14.61
C GLN A 87 -13.49 5.53 -15.32
N MET A 88 -12.37 5.19 -14.66
CA MET A 88 -11.39 4.27 -15.22
C MET A 88 -11.98 2.87 -15.44
N LYS A 89 -12.76 2.38 -14.46
CA LYS A 89 -13.47 1.11 -14.59
C LYS A 89 -14.43 1.13 -15.79
N ALA A 90 -15.22 2.17 -15.95
CA ALA A 90 -16.13 2.31 -17.08
C ALA A 90 -15.39 2.31 -18.44
N GLN A 91 -14.23 2.96 -18.52
CA GLN A 91 -13.39 2.91 -19.73
C GLN A 91 -12.84 1.51 -19.99
N MET A 92 -12.39 0.80 -18.94
CA MET A 92 -11.92 -0.58 -19.07
C MET A 92 -13.05 -1.52 -19.50
N ASP A 93 -14.24 -1.40 -18.91
CA ASP A 93 -15.41 -2.20 -19.26
C ASP A 93 -15.79 -1.95 -20.74
N GLN A 94 -15.75 -0.71 -21.21
CA GLN A 94 -15.99 -0.36 -22.59
C GLN A 94 -14.94 -0.95 -23.55
N MET A 95 -13.66 -0.87 -23.17
CA MET A 95 -12.56 -1.47 -23.94
C MET A 95 -12.70 -2.99 -24.00
N GLN A 96 -13.07 -3.62 -22.88
CA GLN A 96 -13.32 -5.05 -22.81
C GLN A 96 -14.51 -5.48 -23.70
N ALA A 97 -15.60 -4.71 -23.70
CA ALA A 97 -16.74 -4.94 -24.58
C ALA A 97 -16.36 -4.85 -26.07
N GLN A 98 -15.57 -3.84 -26.44
CA GLN A 98 -15.05 -3.72 -27.83
C GLN A 98 -14.15 -4.90 -28.19
N MET A 99 -13.29 -5.35 -27.24
CA MET A 99 -12.43 -6.52 -27.48
C MET A 99 -13.25 -7.79 -27.65
N GLN A 100 -14.30 -7.99 -26.85
CA GLN A 100 -15.22 -9.13 -27.01
C GLN A 100 -15.94 -9.10 -28.37
N GLN A 101 -16.40 -7.94 -28.83
CA GLN A 101 -16.99 -7.79 -30.14
C GLN A 101 -16.01 -8.13 -31.28
N ARG A 102 -14.75 -7.69 -31.15
CA ARG A 102 -13.71 -8.07 -32.11
C ARG A 102 -13.42 -9.58 -32.09
N MET A 103 -13.35 -10.18 -30.91
CA MET A 103 -13.17 -11.64 -30.79
C MET A 103 -14.35 -12.42 -31.37
N ALA A 104 -15.59 -11.93 -31.26
CA ALA A 104 -16.77 -12.55 -31.84
C ALA A 104 -16.73 -12.57 -33.38
N SER A 105 -16.07 -11.58 -34.00
CA SER A 105 -15.89 -11.50 -35.45
C SER A 105 -14.67 -12.25 -36.00
N MET A 106 -13.82 -12.81 -35.09
CA MET A 106 -12.62 -13.57 -35.51
C MET A 106 -12.93 -15.02 -35.90
N PRO A 107 -12.17 -15.62 -36.82
CA PRO A 107 -12.21 -17.05 -37.09
C PRO A 107 -11.97 -17.90 -35.83
N PRO A 108 -12.60 -19.07 -35.69
CA PRO A 108 -12.54 -19.89 -34.48
C PRO A 108 -11.14 -20.25 -34.00
N GLU A 109 -10.20 -20.47 -34.93
CA GLU A 109 -8.81 -20.81 -34.62
C GLU A 109 -8.06 -19.65 -33.97
N GLN A 110 -8.21 -18.43 -34.48
CA GLN A 110 -7.58 -17.24 -33.94
C GLN A 110 -8.15 -16.88 -32.56
N ARG A 111 -9.46 -17.11 -32.36
CA ARG A 111 -10.12 -16.90 -31.08
C ARG A 111 -9.54 -17.81 -30.00
N LYS A 112 -9.37 -19.12 -30.27
CA LYS A 112 -8.76 -20.07 -29.35
C LYS A 112 -7.35 -19.70 -28.94
N GLN A 113 -6.52 -19.24 -29.90
CA GLN A 113 -5.16 -18.80 -29.60
C GLN A 113 -5.15 -17.56 -28.68
N MET A 114 -6.04 -16.60 -28.92
CA MET A 114 -6.14 -15.39 -28.10
C MET A 114 -6.68 -15.70 -26.71
N GLU A 115 -7.69 -16.55 -26.59
CA GLU A 115 -8.23 -17.03 -25.31
C GLU A 115 -7.15 -17.75 -24.48
N ALA A 116 -6.35 -18.61 -25.11
CA ALA A 116 -5.24 -19.29 -24.46
C ALA A 116 -4.17 -18.30 -23.97
N MET A 117 -3.86 -17.27 -24.75
CA MET A 117 -2.91 -16.22 -24.37
C MET A 117 -3.46 -15.36 -23.21
N MET A 118 -4.74 -15.02 -23.22
CA MET A 118 -5.40 -14.27 -22.14
C MET A 118 -5.52 -15.10 -20.86
N ALA A 119 -5.84 -16.37 -20.96
CA ALA A 119 -5.88 -17.29 -19.82
C ALA A 119 -4.49 -17.43 -19.15
N GLY A 120 -3.43 -17.51 -19.97
CA GLY A 120 -2.05 -17.55 -19.47
C GLY A 120 -1.62 -16.26 -18.74
N ARG A 121 -2.31 -15.13 -18.98
CA ARG A 121 -2.09 -13.85 -18.29
C ARG A 121 -3.04 -13.61 -17.12
N GLY A 122 -3.89 -14.57 -16.76
CA GLY A 122 -4.90 -14.45 -15.71
C GLY A 122 -6.03 -13.46 -16.02
N MET A 123 -6.24 -13.13 -17.29
CA MET A 123 -7.29 -12.22 -17.77
C MET A 123 -8.48 -12.96 -18.40
N GLY A 124 -8.63 -14.26 -18.12
CA GLY A 124 -9.74 -15.06 -18.63
C GLY A 124 -11.05 -14.78 -17.88
N PRO A 125 -12.20 -15.15 -18.47
CA PRO A 125 -13.52 -14.99 -17.84
C PRO A 125 -13.70 -15.78 -16.53
N ASN A 126 -12.80 -16.72 -16.25
CA ASN A 126 -12.74 -17.52 -15.03
C ASN A 126 -11.67 -17.02 -14.03
N ALA A 127 -11.14 -15.80 -14.17
CA ALA A 127 -10.24 -15.26 -13.18
C ALA A 127 -10.96 -15.15 -11.82
N PRO A 128 -10.40 -15.67 -10.72
CA PRO A 128 -11.05 -15.63 -9.42
C PRO A 128 -11.33 -14.19 -9.02
N ALA A 129 -12.58 -13.92 -8.64
CA ALA A 129 -13.06 -12.56 -8.31
C ALA A 129 -12.35 -11.94 -7.11
N LYS A 130 -11.80 -12.74 -6.21
CA LYS A 130 -10.98 -12.30 -5.08
C LYS A 130 -9.86 -13.33 -4.85
N PRO A 131 -8.59 -12.87 -4.70
CA PRO A 131 -7.53 -13.79 -4.31
C PRO A 131 -7.80 -14.27 -2.88
N GLN A 132 -7.83 -15.59 -2.70
CA GLN A 132 -7.88 -16.19 -1.37
C GLN A 132 -6.45 -16.26 -0.84
N ILE A 133 -6.29 -15.82 0.41
CA ILE A 133 -5.03 -15.89 1.14
C ILE A 133 -5.16 -17.00 2.17
N THR A 134 -4.22 -17.93 2.19
CA THR A 134 -4.15 -19.04 3.14
C THR A 134 -2.87 -18.94 3.95
N TYR A 135 -2.98 -19.07 5.27
CA TYR A 135 -1.87 -19.07 6.22
C TYR A 135 -1.67 -20.49 6.72
N THR A 136 -0.51 -21.07 6.48
CA THR A 136 -0.13 -22.40 6.98
C THR A 136 1.03 -22.27 7.95
N LYS A 137 0.88 -22.74 9.20
CA LYS A 137 1.98 -22.72 10.18
C LYS A 137 3.18 -23.48 9.61
N ALA A 138 4.36 -22.82 9.56
CA ALA A 138 5.56 -23.33 8.91
C ALA A 138 6.68 -23.74 9.89
N GLY A 139 6.48 -23.53 11.19
CA GLY A 139 7.51 -23.88 12.20
C GLY A 139 7.13 -23.48 13.60
N GLU A 140 8.07 -23.70 14.51
CA GLU A 140 7.96 -23.28 15.90
C GLU A 140 8.24 -21.77 16.03
N PRO A 141 7.73 -21.13 17.10
CA PRO A 141 8.01 -19.73 17.37
C PRO A 141 9.51 -19.44 17.39
N LYS A 142 9.91 -18.32 16.76
CA LYS A 142 11.29 -17.84 16.72
C LYS A 142 11.36 -16.36 17.13
N LYS A 143 12.57 -15.85 17.32
CA LYS A 143 12.80 -14.41 17.50
C LYS A 143 13.29 -13.78 16.20
N VAL A 144 12.78 -12.57 15.90
CA VAL A 144 13.23 -11.68 14.83
C VAL A 144 13.51 -10.34 15.49
N GLY A 145 14.79 -9.99 15.62
CA GLY A 145 15.18 -8.87 16.48
C GLY A 145 14.72 -9.11 17.93
N ASP A 146 13.99 -8.14 18.47
CA ASP A 146 13.44 -8.21 19.84
C ASP A 146 12.07 -8.89 19.90
N TYR A 147 11.46 -9.22 18.75
CA TYR A 147 10.09 -9.69 18.67
C TYR A 147 10.00 -11.21 18.56
N SER A 148 9.10 -11.82 19.34
CA SER A 148 8.73 -13.24 19.20
C SER A 148 7.65 -13.37 18.13
N CYS A 149 7.80 -14.31 17.21
CA CYS A 149 6.82 -14.53 16.14
C CYS A 149 6.71 -16.00 15.75
N THR A 150 5.58 -16.37 15.18
CA THR A 150 5.33 -17.70 14.63
C THR A 150 5.47 -17.67 13.11
N PRO A 151 6.28 -18.56 12.50
CA PRO A 151 6.42 -18.66 11.05
C PRO A 151 5.15 -19.23 10.39
N PHE A 152 4.75 -18.60 9.27
CA PHE A 152 3.67 -19.04 8.40
C PHE A 152 4.12 -18.97 6.94
N THR A 153 3.74 -19.97 6.16
CA THR A 153 3.76 -19.86 4.70
C THR A 153 2.42 -19.32 4.25
N VAL A 154 2.46 -18.25 3.50
CA VAL A 154 1.29 -17.52 2.98
C VAL A 154 1.17 -17.80 1.49
N THR A 155 0.05 -18.40 1.09
CA THR A 155 -0.25 -18.67 -0.32
C THR A 155 -1.43 -17.83 -0.78
N MET A 156 -1.34 -17.29 -1.99
CA MET A 156 -2.42 -16.60 -2.67
C MET A 156 -2.83 -17.41 -3.90
N THR A 157 -4.11 -17.40 -4.27
CA THR A 157 -4.66 -18.18 -5.39
C THR A 157 -3.89 -17.98 -6.71
N ALA A 158 -3.22 -16.84 -6.89
CA ALA A 158 -2.44 -16.54 -8.09
C ALA A 158 -1.13 -15.84 -7.68
N GLY A 159 -0.13 -16.62 -7.29
CA GLY A 159 1.17 -16.09 -6.92
C GLY A 159 2.06 -17.14 -6.26
N PRO A 160 3.36 -16.89 -6.16
CA PRO A 160 4.26 -17.73 -5.38
C PRO A 160 3.91 -17.68 -3.90
N ALA A 161 4.25 -18.74 -3.17
CA ALA A 161 4.18 -18.74 -1.73
C ALA A 161 5.20 -17.75 -1.16
N SER A 162 4.82 -17.10 -0.06
CA SER A 162 5.64 -16.14 0.68
C SER A 162 5.74 -16.58 2.13
N ASP A 163 6.85 -16.27 2.78
CA ASP A 163 7.06 -16.66 4.16
C ASP A 163 6.92 -15.42 5.07
N PHE A 164 6.08 -15.56 6.10
CA PHE A 164 5.82 -14.52 7.09
C PHE A 164 6.15 -15.04 8.49
N CYS A 165 6.79 -14.23 9.31
CA CYS A 165 6.81 -14.46 10.74
C CYS A 165 5.87 -13.44 11.41
N ILE A 166 4.80 -13.93 12.05
CA ILE A 166 3.71 -13.11 12.58
C ILE A 166 3.81 -13.09 14.11
N ALA A 167 3.91 -11.88 14.67
CA ALA A 167 3.84 -11.62 16.10
C ALA A 167 2.43 -11.19 16.51
N SER A 168 2.03 -11.43 17.75
CA SER A 168 0.76 -10.92 18.26
C SER A 168 0.82 -9.39 18.39
N LEU A 169 -0.31 -8.70 18.17
CA LEU A 169 -0.36 -7.23 18.34
C LEU A 169 0.01 -6.84 19.77
N SER A 170 -0.40 -7.63 20.77
CA SER A 170 -0.08 -7.37 22.18
C SER A 170 1.43 -7.43 22.47
N ASP A 171 2.16 -8.37 21.86
CA ASP A 171 3.61 -8.47 22.02
C ASP A 171 4.36 -7.34 21.35
N LEU A 172 3.71 -6.69 20.36
CA LEU A 172 4.24 -5.53 19.66
C LEU A 172 3.84 -4.18 20.30
N GLY A 173 3.02 -4.22 21.36
CA GLY A 173 2.45 -3.02 21.96
C GLY A 173 1.46 -2.30 21.04
N LEU A 174 0.87 -3.03 20.07
CA LEU A 174 -0.11 -2.53 19.12
C LEU A 174 -1.52 -2.97 19.50
N THR A 175 -2.47 -2.18 19.08
CA THR A 175 -3.90 -2.49 19.11
C THR A 175 -4.48 -2.53 17.68
N ARG A 176 -5.71 -3.00 17.52
CA ARG A 176 -6.42 -2.91 16.24
C ARG A 176 -6.68 -1.46 15.83
N ASP A 177 -6.86 -0.57 16.80
CA ASP A 177 -7.09 0.85 16.54
C ASP A 177 -5.85 1.52 15.93
N ASP A 178 -4.65 1.12 16.33
CA ASP A 178 -3.40 1.59 15.72
C ASP A 178 -3.28 1.22 14.23
N LEU A 179 -3.93 0.13 13.82
CA LEU A 179 -3.92 -0.36 12.44
C LEU A 179 -5.17 0.05 11.63
N LYS A 180 -6.06 0.85 12.20
CA LYS A 180 -7.34 1.18 11.58
C LYS A 180 -7.20 1.86 10.22
N SER A 181 -6.29 2.81 10.09
CA SER A 181 -6.01 3.47 8.81
C SER A 181 -5.43 2.52 7.77
N PHE A 182 -4.64 1.55 8.20
CA PHE A 182 -4.11 0.51 7.31
C PHE A 182 -5.23 -0.40 6.78
N VAL A 183 -6.15 -0.83 7.65
CA VAL A 183 -7.36 -1.58 7.25
C VAL A 183 -8.22 -0.77 6.31
N GLY A 184 -8.47 0.52 6.62
CA GLY A 184 -9.23 1.43 5.76
C GLY A 184 -8.60 1.60 4.37
N PHE A 185 -7.29 1.72 4.32
CA PHE A 185 -6.54 1.75 3.07
C PHE A 185 -6.71 0.44 2.27
N GLY A 186 -6.60 -0.72 2.92
CA GLY A 186 -6.83 -2.02 2.28
C GLY A 186 -8.24 -2.14 1.70
N GLN A 187 -9.26 -1.68 2.44
CA GLN A 187 -10.65 -1.64 1.96
C GLN A 187 -10.81 -0.71 0.76
N PHE A 188 -10.22 0.50 0.83
CA PHE A 188 -10.22 1.45 -0.28
C PHE A 188 -9.60 0.81 -1.54
N MET A 189 -8.42 0.20 -1.41
CA MET A 189 -7.74 -0.47 -2.52
C MET A 189 -8.51 -1.68 -3.07
N SER A 190 -9.23 -2.41 -2.22
CA SER A 190 -10.05 -3.55 -2.66
C SER A 190 -11.23 -3.13 -3.53
N GLN A 191 -11.81 -1.96 -3.30
CA GLN A 191 -12.89 -1.38 -4.12
C GLN A 191 -12.39 -1.01 -5.54
N MET A 192 -11.09 -0.80 -5.71
CA MET A 192 -10.47 -0.51 -7.00
C MET A 192 -10.44 -1.68 -7.97
N GLY A 193 -11.00 -2.83 -7.59
CA GLY A 193 -11.14 -3.98 -8.48
C GLY A 193 -9.85 -4.78 -8.69
N GLY A 194 -8.86 -4.65 -7.82
CA GLY A 194 -7.73 -5.60 -7.69
C GLY A 194 -6.93 -5.97 -8.96
N THR A 195 -7.19 -5.30 -10.09
CA THR A 195 -6.52 -5.58 -11.37
C THR A 195 -5.14 -4.90 -11.50
N GLY A 196 -4.76 -4.12 -10.49
CA GLY A 196 -3.46 -3.47 -10.47
C GLY A 196 -2.33 -4.47 -10.22
N THR A 197 -1.32 -4.40 -11.05
CA THR A 197 -0.10 -5.20 -11.03
C THR A 197 0.78 -5.00 -9.80
N GLN A 198 0.38 -4.15 -8.86
CA GLN A 198 1.05 -3.94 -7.58
C GLN A 198 0.33 -4.69 -6.47
N ARG A 199 0.49 -5.99 -6.49
CA ARG A 199 0.13 -6.86 -5.37
C ARG A 199 1.21 -6.77 -4.30
N SER A 200 1.26 -5.63 -3.57
CA SER A 200 1.96 -5.65 -2.30
C SER A 200 1.15 -6.55 -1.36
N PRO A 201 1.69 -7.68 -0.93
CA PRO A 201 0.99 -8.56 0.00
C PRO A 201 0.60 -7.86 1.29
N MET A 202 1.37 -6.84 1.70
CA MET A 202 1.02 -5.98 2.84
C MET A 202 -0.30 -5.22 2.62
N ALA A 203 -0.55 -4.70 1.42
CA ALA A 203 -1.81 -4.03 1.09
C ALA A 203 -3.02 -4.99 1.00
N SER A 204 -2.75 -6.29 0.92
CA SER A 204 -3.77 -7.35 0.84
C SER A 204 -4.04 -8.00 2.19
N LEU A 205 -3.39 -7.57 3.29
CA LEU A 205 -3.60 -8.13 4.62
C LEU A 205 -5.04 -7.85 5.07
N ASP A 206 -5.84 -8.91 5.09
CA ASP A 206 -7.13 -8.95 5.74
C ASP A 206 -6.92 -9.51 7.16
N PHE A 207 -6.86 -8.59 8.13
CA PHE A 207 -6.60 -8.95 9.54
C PHE A 207 -7.68 -9.85 10.13
N ASP A 208 -8.93 -9.75 9.68
CA ASP A 208 -10.01 -10.60 10.17
C ASP A 208 -9.87 -12.01 9.63
N SER A 209 -9.62 -12.16 8.33
CA SER A 209 -9.32 -13.46 7.71
C SER A 209 -8.04 -14.07 8.28
N MET A 210 -7.01 -13.27 8.50
CA MET A 210 -5.77 -13.72 9.14
C MET A 210 -6.05 -14.24 10.54
N LYS A 211 -6.74 -13.45 11.39
CA LYS A 211 -7.10 -13.87 12.76
C LYS A 211 -7.89 -15.19 12.79
N GLN A 212 -8.85 -15.36 11.88
CA GLN A 212 -9.63 -16.59 11.79
C GLN A 212 -8.76 -17.82 11.49
N GLN A 213 -7.71 -17.64 10.69
CA GLN A 213 -6.85 -18.75 10.25
C GLN A 213 -5.70 -19.04 11.25
N ILE A 214 -5.09 -18.00 11.83
CA ILE A 214 -3.95 -18.17 12.75
C ILE A 214 -4.33 -18.17 14.24
N GLY A 215 -5.57 -17.76 14.58
CA GLY A 215 -6.12 -17.82 15.93
C GLY A 215 -5.85 -16.60 16.82
N PHE A 216 -5.12 -15.58 16.35
CA PHE A 216 -4.81 -14.37 17.12
C PHE A 216 -4.74 -13.12 16.22
N ASP A 217 -4.82 -11.95 16.83
CA ASP A 217 -4.56 -10.68 16.14
C ASP A 217 -3.05 -10.51 15.97
N GLY A 218 -2.56 -10.48 14.74
CA GLY A 218 -1.14 -10.47 14.46
C GLY A 218 -0.70 -9.42 13.45
N PHE A 219 0.61 -9.13 13.44
CA PHE A 219 1.28 -8.32 12.45
C PHE A 219 2.58 -8.99 12.00
N PRO A 220 2.91 -9.01 10.70
CA PRO A 220 4.13 -9.63 10.23
C PRO A 220 5.35 -8.78 10.61
N VAL A 221 6.27 -9.38 11.37
CA VAL A 221 7.55 -8.78 11.78
C VAL A 221 8.68 -9.13 10.83
N GLU A 222 8.49 -10.17 10.03
CA GLU A 222 9.39 -10.57 8.94
C GLU A 222 8.54 -11.08 7.79
N THR A 223 8.87 -10.65 6.57
CA THR A 223 8.24 -11.17 5.36
C THR A 223 9.31 -11.45 4.32
N ALA A 224 9.17 -12.57 3.61
CA ALA A 224 10.00 -12.92 2.47
C ALA A 224 9.10 -13.19 1.26
N PHE A 225 9.16 -12.26 0.30
CA PHE A 225 8.38 -12.33 -0.93
C PHE A 225 9.22 -12.79 -2.10
N LYS A 226 8.68 -13.73 -2.86
CA LYS A 226 9.17 -14.05 -4.20
C LYS A 226 8.30 -13.32 -5.22
N ALA A 227 8.91 -12.46 -6.02
CA ALA A 227 8.17 -11.83 -7.11
C ALA A 227 7.70 -12.90 -8.11
N PRO A 228 6.57 -12.67 -8.82
CA PRO A 228 6.04 -13.62 -9.80
C PRO A 228 7.00 -13.98 -10.92
N ASP A 229 7.98 -13.13 -11.22
CA ASP A 229 9.05 -13.36 -12.20
C ASP A 229 10.14 -14.30 -11.68
N GLY A 230 10.11 -14.68 -10.39
CA GLY A 230 11.11 -15.49 -9.70
C GLY A 230 12.51 -14.87 -9.62
N ARG A 231 12.68 -13.63 -10.08
CA ARG A 231 13.98 -12.96 -10.17
C ARG A 231 14.25 -12.01 -9.01
N HIS A 232 13.21 -11.57 -8.35
CA HIS A 232 13.29 -10.61 -7.25
C HIS A 232 12.71 -11.22 -5.98
N ASN A 233 13.53 -11.26 -4.94
CA ASN A 233 13.07 -11.52 -3.57
C ASN A 233 13.06 -10.19 -2.84
N VAL A 234 11.97 -9.91 -2.15
CA VAL A 234 11.84 -8.73 -1.30
C VAL A 234 11.60 -9.21 0.11
N ASP A 235 12.55 -8.94 0.97
CA ASP A 235 12.45 -9.28 2.38
C ASP A 235 12.25 -7.99 3.18
N THR A 236 11.38 -8.04 4.18
CA THR A 236 11.21 -6.95 5.13
C THR A 236 11.33 -7.46 6.55
N VAL A 237 11.94 -6.68 7.42
CA VAL A 237 12.08 -6.98 8.84
C VAL A 237 11.66 -5.77 9.65
N LEU A 238 10.81 -5.99 10.66
CA LEU A 238 10.40 -4.94 11.58
C LEU A 238 11.60 -4.47 12.40
N LYS A 239 11.89 -3.16 12.33
CA LYS A 239 12.95 -2.52 13.07
C LYS A 239 12.46 -1.88 14.35
N SER A 240 11.38 -1.10 14.27
CA SER A 240 10.81 -0.40 15.43
C SER A 240 9.34 -0.07 15.25
N ILE A 241 8.66 0.03 16.39
CA ILE A 241 7.32 0.61 16.53
C ILE A 241 7.43 1.72 17.57
N GLN A 242 6.89 2.89 17.24
CA GLN A 242 6.90 4.07 18.12
C GLN A 242 5.53 4.72 18.11
N HIS A 243 5.14 5.31 19.24
CA HIS A 243 3.94 6.13 19.35
C HIS A 243 4.36 7.57 19.57
N GLU A 244 4.35 8.36 18.50
CA GLU A 244 4.82 9.75 18.54
C GLU A 244 4.02 10.64 17.59
N ALA A 245 4.08 11.94 17.82
CA ALA A 245 3.46 12.89 16.91
C ALA A 245 4.24 12.90 15.57
N PRO A 246 3.57 12.64 14.45
CA PRO A 246 4.25 12.67 13.15
C PRO A 246 4.70 14.10 12.82
N PRO A 247 5.75 14.26 12.02
CA PRO A 247 6.16 15.58 11.53
C PRO A 247 4.99 16.32 10.88
N ALA A 248 4.97 17.66 11.01
CA ALA A 248 3.93 18.47 10.37
C ALA A 248 3.92 18.23 8.85
N GLY A 249 2.73 18.09 8.26
CA GLY A 249 2.57 17.83 6.83
C GLY A 249 2.84 16.39 6.41
N THR A 250 3.01 15.45 7.35
CA THR A 250 3.23 14.02 7.03
C THR A 250 2.16 13.46 6.10
N PHE A 251 0.91 13.86 6.28
CA PHE A 251 -0.22 13.35 5.49
C PHE A 251 -0.69 14.30 4.39
N ASP A 252 0.16 15.25 3.99
CA ASP A 252 -0.14 16.22 2.94
C ASP A 252 0.79 16.06 1.75
N ILE A 253 0.34 16.56 0.60
CA ILE A 253 1.21 16.66 -0.60
C ILE A 253 2.27 17.72 -0.34
N PRO A 254 3.57 17.43 -0.56
CA PRO A 254 4.61 18.42 -0.39
C PRO A 254 4.42 19.62 -1.33
N ALA A 255 4.78 20.83 -0.85
CA ALA A 255 4.67 22.04 -1.64
C ALA A 255 5.49 21.95 -2.95
N GLY A 256 4.94 22.48 -4.03
CA GLY A 256 5.58 22.49 -5.35
C GLY A 256 5.44 21.20 -6.16
N PHE A 257 4.64 20.24 -5.67
CA PHE A 257 4.30 19.04 -6.44
C PHE A 257 3.12 19.31 -7.37
N THR A 258 3.16 18.72 -8.56
CA THR A 258 2.10 18.86 -9.58
C THR A 258 1.29 17.58 -9.70
N ARG A 259 -0.04 17.73 -9.84
CA ARG A 259 -0.91 16.59 -10.10
C ARG A 259 -0.69 16.07 -11.52
N GLN A 260 -0.60 14.76 -11.68
CA GLN A 260 -0.58 14.07 -12.95
C GLN A 260 -1.81 13.18 -13.10
N ASP A 261 -2.30 13.04 -14.32
CA ASP A 261 -3.39 12.14 -14.63
C ASP A 261 -2.94 10.67 -14.56
N MET A 262 -3.83 9.78 -14.10
CA MET A 262 -3.54 8.35 -13.97
C MET A 262 -3.04 7.71 -15.28
N GLY A 263 -3.51 8.16 -16.42
CA GLY A 263 -3.12 7.65 -17.74
C GLY A 263 -1.67 7.95 -18.11
N ALA A 264 -1.09 9.05 -17.61
CA ALA A 264 0.28 9.46 -17.91
C ALA A 264 1.32 8.71 -17.03
N GLY A 265 0.91 8.15 -15.89
CA GLY A 265 1.81 7.55 -14.90
C GLY A 265 1.88 6.02 -14.92
N MET A 266 0.93 5.34 -15.56
CA MET A 266 0.90 3.88 -15.68
C MET A 266 1.39 3.37 -17.05
N GLY A 267 1.71 4.28 -17.97
CA GLY A 267 2.34 3.95 -19.24
C GLY A 267 3.76 3.45 -18.97
N GLY A 268 4.03 2.17 -19.32
CA GLY A 268 5.39 1.68 -19.50
C GLY A 268 6.19 2.60 -20.42
N PRO A 269 7.52 2.35 -20.62
CA PRO A 269 8.42 3.28 -21.28
C PRO A 269 7.78 3.83 -22.55
N ALA A 270 7.73 5.15 -22.65
CA ALA A 270 7.17 5.87 -23.79
C ALA A 270 7.65 5.17 -25.07
N MET A 271 6.74 4.57 -25.81
CA MET A 271 7.06 4.09 -27.15
C MET A 271 7.54 5.33 -27.90
N GLY A 272 8.86 5.34 -28.14
CA GLY A 272 9.52 6.46 -28.79
C GLY A 272 8.75 6.87 -30.03
N HIS A 273 8.49 8.14 -30.14
CA HIS A 273 8.04 8.74 -31.37
C HIS A 273 9.05 8.34 -32.45
N GLY A 274 8.62 7.42 -33.32
CA GLY A 274 9.40 7.07 -34.48
C GLY A 274 9.81 8.32 -35.24
N PRO A 275 10.97 8.35 -35.90
CA PRO A 275 11.45 9.51 -36.61
C PRO A 275 10.43 9.90 -37.71
N ARG A 276 10.04 11.18 -37.69
CA ARG A 276 9.19 11.79 -38.69
C ARG A 276 9.87 11.61 -40.08
N PRO A 277 9.20 11.10 -41.10
CA PRO A 277 9.80 11.02 -42.43
C PRO A 277 10.15 12.43 -42.95
N PRO A 278 11.28 12.60 -43.63
CA PRO A 278 11.64 13.89 -44.22
C PRO A 278 10.66 14.27 -45.34
N SER A 279 10.29 15.56 -45.37
CA SER A 279 9.49 16.23 -46.37
C SER A 279 10.18 16.32 -47.71
#